data_a78b69867a14dfe2228336d70533732e
#
_entry.id   a78b69867a14dfe2228336d70533732e
#
_cell.length_a   1.000
_cell.length_b   1.000
_cell.length_c   1.000
_cell.angle_alpha   90.00
_cell.angle_beta   90.00
_cell.angle_gamma   90.00
#
_symmetry.space_group_name_H-M   'P 1'
#
loop_
_entity.id
_entity.type
_entity.pdbx_description
1 polymer ?
#
loop_
_entity_poly.entity_id
_entity_poly.type
_entity_poly.pdbx_seq_one_letter_code
_entity_poly.pdbx_strand_id
1 'polypeptide(L)'
;EIEKQTGAQIRMEFPKSPVYAFANDDELVEIAKAAGTEVFGNQFVLEGEDELFLSGDNAYRYFRETRGLFSVFLAGIPGENHPLHHPKFQLDERILPYSVEALYKMITKL
;
A
#
# COMPACT_ATOMS: atom_id res chain seq x y z
N GLU A 1 4.73 12.31 34.82
CA GLU A 1 5.78 11.85 35.76
C GLU A 1 7.09 12.60 35.54
N ILE A 2 7.53 12.78 34.31
CA ILE A 2 8.76 13.53 33.96
C ILE A 2 8.70 14.98 34.43
N GLU A 3 7.56 15.69 34.29
CA GLU A 3 7.37 17.05 34.76
C GLU A 3 7.57 17.16 36.24
N LYS A 4 7.06 16.19 37.03
CA LYS A 4 7.20 16.17 38.48
C LYS A 4 8.65 15.94 38.93
N GLN A 5 9.39 15.16 38.18
CA GLN A 5 10.78 14.82 38.51
C GLN A 5 11.79 15.89 38.09
N THR A 6 11.50 16.59 37.01
CA THR A 6 12.47 17.53 36.39
C THR A 6 12.09 19.00 36.51
N GLY A 7 10.84 19.30 36.86
CA GLY A 7 10.31 20.66 36.83
C GLY A 7 10.08 21.22 35.43
N ALA A 8 10.29 20.44 34.40
CA ALA A 8 10.04 20.85 33.01
C ALA A 8 8.54 20.96 32.75
N GLN A 9 8.13 21.92 31.94
CA GLN A 9 6.76 22.01 31.43
C GLN A 9 6.71 21.30 30.07
N ILE A 10 5.88 20.28 29.95
CA ILE A 10 5.72 19.48 28.75
C ILE A 10 4.32 19.72 28.16
N ARG A 11 4.26 20.27 26.94
CA ARG A 11 3.03 20.37 26.18
C ARG A 11 3.06 19.33 25.08
N MET A 12 2.06 18.47 25.02
CA MET A 12 1.93 17.44 24.00
C MET A 12 0.75 17.77 23.09
N GLU A 13 1.02 17.91 21.82
CA GLU A 13 -0.02 18.16 20.81
C GLU A 13 -0.03 16.99 19.82
N PHE A 14 -1.20 16.37 19.68
CA PHE A 14 -1.40 15.34 18.68
C PHE A 14 -2.07 15.98 17.45
N PRO A 15 -1.47 15.85 16.26
CA PRO A 15 -2.10 16.33 15.04
C PRO A 15 -3.43 15.60 14.82
N LYS A 16 -4.47 16.33 14.42
CA LYS A 16 -5.79 15.78 14.08
C LYS A 16 -5.80 15.13 12.69
N SER A 17 -4.80 14.35 12.38
CA SER A 17 -4.73 13.64 11.10
C SER A 17 -4.50 12.15 11.34
N PRO A 18 -5.49 11.44 11.88
CA PRO A 18 -5.31 10.03 12.12
C PRO A 18 -5.18 9.29 10.79
N VAL A 19 -4.22 8.38 10.74
CA VAL A 19 -4.21 7.32 9.74
C VAL A 19 -5.25 6.32 10.18
N TYR A 20 -6.18 6.00 9.27
CA TYR A 20 -7.27 5.06 9.57
C TYR A 20 -6.91 3.68 9.05
N ALA A 21 -7.29 2.65 9.80
CA ALA A 21 -7.33 1.31 9.26
C ALA A 21 -8.45 1.24 8.20
N PHE A 22 -8.20 0.51 7.13
CA PHE A 22 -9.20 0.19 6.13
C PHE A 22 -9.07 -1.29 5.74
N ALA A 23 -10.13 -1.82 5.15
CA ALA A 23 -10.10 -3.11 4.48
C ALA A 23 -10.36 -2.90 2.99
N ASN A 24 -9.70 -3.68 2.16
CA ASN A 24 -10.01 -3.73 0.74
C ASN A 24 -11.43 -4.24 0.54
N ASP A 25 -12.11 -3.73 -0.48
CA ASP A 25 -13.40 -4.23 -0.91
C ASP A 25 -13.23 -5.58 -1.62
N ASP A 26 -13.97 -6.60 -1.20
CA ASP A 26 -13.81 -7.97 -1.68
C ASP A 26 -14.02 -8.12 -3.20
N GLU A 27 -15.00 -7.42 -3.76
CA GLU A 27 -15.27 -7.46 -5.22
C GLU A 27 -14.11 -6.83 -6.01
N LEU A 28 -13.57 -5.71 -5.52
CA LEU A 28 -12.42 -5.06 -6.15
C LEU A 28 -11.15 -5.92 -6.02
N VAL A 29 -11.00 -6.67 -4.94
CA VAL A 29 -9.91 -7.66 -4.79
C VAL A 29 -10.00 -8.73 -5.87
N GLU A 30 -11.16 -9.31 -6.10
CA GLU A 30 -11.33 -10.34 -7.14
C GLU A 30 -11.06 -9.79 -8.56
N ILE A 31 -11.49 -8.58 -8.84
CA ILE A 31 -11.18 -7.89 -10.10
C ILE A 31 -9.67 -7.70 -10.26
N ALA A 32 -8.99 -7.26 -9.21
CA ALA A 32 -7.53 -7.06 -9.23
C ALA A 32 -6.77 -8.37 -9.41
N LYS A 33 -7.19 -9.44 -8.74
CA LYS A 33 -6.62 -10.77 -8.89
C LYS A 33 -6.75 -11.28 -10.33
N ALA A 34 -7.93 -11.14 -10.91
CA ALA A 34 -8.17 -11.54 -12.30
C ALA A 34 -7.29 -10.74 -13.27
N ALA A 35 -7.24 -9.42 -13.13
CA ALA A 35 -6.41 -8.56 -13.96
C ALA A 35 -4.90 -8.84 -13.78
N GLY A 36 -4.46 -9.03 -12.54
CA GLY A 36 -3.07 -9.38 -12.23
C GLY A 36 -2.67 -10.73 -12.80
N THR A 37 -3.55 -11.73 -12.73
CA THR A 37 -3.31 -13.06 -13.31
C THR A 37 -3.17 -12.99 -14.83
N GLU A 38 -3.98 -12.19 -15.50
CA GLU A 38 -3.90 -12.03 -16.97
C GLU A 38 -2.59 -11.37 -17.40
N VAL A 39 -2.04 -10.45 -16.59
CA VAL A 39 -0.84 -9.68 -16.96
C VAL A 39 0.45 -10.35 -16.49
N PHE A 40 0.46 -10.84 -15.26
CA PHE A 40 1.67 -11.36 -14.62
C PHE A 40 1.73 -12.88 -14.55
N GLY A 41 0.60 -13.56 -14.69
CA GLY A 41 0.46 -14.98 -14.41
C GLY A 41 0.11 -15.26 -12.94
N ASN A 42 -0.61 -16.34 -12.71
CA ASN A 42 -1.18 -16.67 -11.39
C ASN A 42 -0.13 -16.81 -10.27
N GLN A 43 1.07 -17.29 -10.61
CA GLN A 43 2.16 -17.49 -9.62
C GLN A 43 2.74 -16.17 -9.07
N PHE A 44 2.40 -15.03 -9.66
CA PHE A 44 2.87 -13.71 -9.23
C PHE A 44 1.78 -12.88 -8.55
N VAL A 45 0.58 -13.42 -8.41
CA VAL A 45 -0.52 -12.79 -7.66
C VAL A 45 -0.49 -13.33 -6.24
N LEU A 46 -0.10 -12.49 -5.29
CA LEU A 46 0.02 -12.83 -3.89
C LEU A 46 -1.20 -12.28 -3.12
N GLU A 47 -1.78 -13.14 -2.32
CA GLU A 47 -2.80 -12.77 -1.34
C GLU A 47 -2.15 -12.69 0.04
N GLY A 48 -2.21 -11.53 0.64
CA GLY A 48 -1.70 -11.33 1.99
C GLY A 48 -2.79 -11.57 3.04
N GLU A 49 -3.30 -12.80 3.14
CA GLU A 49 -4.33 -13.13 4.14
C GLU A 49 -3.82 -13.00 5.57
N ASP A 50 -2.54 -13.22 5.79
CA ASP A 50 -1.92 -13.27 7.11
C ASP A 50 -0.99 -12.07 7.41
N GLU A 51 -0.77 -11.16 6.47
CA GLU A 51 0.14 -10.04 6.63
C GLU A 51 -0.61 -8.71 6.72
N LEU A 52 -0.74 -8.20 7.94
CA LEU A 52 -1.13 -6.81 8.16
C LEU A 52 -0.07 -5.89 7.55
N PHE A 53 -0.41 -5.21 6.47
CA PHE A 53 0.44 -4.18 5.91
C PHE A 53 0.36 -2.93 6.81
N LEU A 54 1.26 -2.85 7.77
CA LEU A 54 1.34 -1.75 8.73
C LEU A 54 2.00 -0.52 8.07
N SER A 55 1.26 0.14 7.22
CA SER A 55 1.69 1.39 6.58
C SER A 55 0.62 2.46 6.73
N GLY A 56 1.05 3.72 6.73
CA GLY A 56 0.15 4.87 6.74
C GLY A 56 0.23 5.61 5.41
N ASP A 57 -0.92 5.84 4.78
CA ASP A 57 -1.02 6.63 3.57
C ASP A 57 -2.23 7.57 3.60
N ASN A 58 -2.09 8.72 2.95
CA ASN A 58 -3.18 9.69 2.85
C ASN A 58 -4.35 9.18 2.00
N ALA A 59 -4.09 8.26 1.07
CA ALA A 59 -5.10 7.62 0.23
C ALA A 59 -6.17 6.88 1.05
N TYR A 60 -5.83 6.37 2.25
CA TYR A 60 -6.77 5.68 3.13
C TYR A 60 -7.97 6.55 3.55
N ARG A 61 -7.86 7.86 3.43
CA ARG A 61 -8.99 8.77 3.68
C ARG A 61 -10.11 8.62 2.67
N TYR A 62 -9.77 8.34 1.41
CA TYR A 62 -10.76 8.14 0.36
C TYR A 62 -11.61 6.90 0.62
N PHE A 63 -11.02 5.85 1.20
CA PHE A 63 -11.72 4.58 1.49
C PHE A 63 -12.76 4.68 2.62
N ARG A 64 -12.84 5.81 3.30
CA ARG A 64 -13.92 6.10 4.25
C ARG A 64 -15.20 6.56 3.57
N GLU A 65 -15.07 7.15 2.41
CA GLU A 65 -16.17 7.77 1.68
C GLU A 65 -16.58 6.95 0.44
N THR A 66 -15.75 5.99 0.04
CA THR A 66 -15.99 5.16 -1.13
C THR A 66 -15.41 3.76 -0.95
N ARG A 67 -15.91 2.81 -1.71
CA ARG A 67 -15.26 1.51 -1.86
C ARG A 67 -13.86 1.70 -2.43
N GLY A 68 -12.92 0.91 -1.97
CA GLY A 68 -11.54 1.06 -2.39
C GLY A 68 -10.73 -0.22 -2.34
N LEU A 69 -9.68 -0.22 -3.15
CA LEU A 69 -8.67 -1.25 -3.19
C LEU A 69 -7.29 -0.60 -3.07
N PHE A 70 -6.51 -1.08 -2.12
CA PHE A 70 -5.08 -0.80 -2.07
C PHE A 70 -4.32 -2.05 -2.49
N SER A 71 -3.57 -1.94 -3.57
CA SER A 71 -2.72 -3.01 -4.09
C SER A 71 -1.30 -2.51 -4.30
N VAL A 72 -0.34 -3.41 -4.25
CA VAL A 72 1.08 -3.09 -4.38
C VAL A 72 1.68 -3.89 -5.53
N PHE A 73 2.39 -3.21 -6.43
CA PHE A 73 3.22 -3.85 -7.44
C PHE A 73 4.65 -3.97 -6.90
N LEU A 74 5.11 -5.21 -6.72
CA LEU A 74 6.47 -5.47 -6.26
C LEU A 74 7.44 -5.35 -7.43
N ALA A 75 8.29 -4.35 -7.40
CA ALA A 75 9.15 -3.96 -8.51
C ALA A 75 10.64 -3.91 -8.10
N GLY A 76 11.07 -4.90 -7.33
CA GLY A 76 12.46 -5.01 -6.90
C GLY A 76 13.39 -5.49 -8.00
N ILE A 77 14.64 -5.01 -7.99
CA ILE A 77 15.70 -5.50 -8.87
C ILE A 77 16.28 -6.78 -8.26
N PRO A 78 16.43 -7.87 -9.03
CA PRO A 78 17.06 -9.07 -8.51
C PRO A 78 18.48 -8.81 -8.00
N GLY A 79 18.79 -9.23 -6.78
CA GLY A 79 20.09 -9.15 -6.13
C GLY A 79 20.20 -8.09 -5.05
N GLU A 80 20.24 -6.82 -5.38
CA GLU A 80 20.30 -5.72 -4.40
C GLU A 80 18.95 -5.01 -4.30
N ASN A 81 18.15 -5.38 -3.31
CA ASN A 81 16.91 -4.67 -3.02
C ASN A 81 17.05 -3.87 -1.72
N HIS A 82 16.81 -2.59 -1.84
CA HIS A 82 16.63 -1.72 -0.69
C HIS A 82 15.14 -1.48 -0.47
N PRO A 83 14.69 -1.40 0.80
CA PRO A 83 13.28 -1.15 1.08
C PRO A 83 12.82 0.21 0.56
N LEU A 84 11.51 0.34 0.37
CA LEU A 84 10.86 1.60 0.03
C LEU A 84 11.31 2.70 0.99
N HIS A 85 11.55 3.90 0.48
CA HIS A 85 12.11 5.07 1.19
C HIS A 85 13.61 5.00 1.55
N HIS A 86 14.31 3.91 1.21
CA HIS A 86 15.76 3.88 1.39
C HIS A 86 16.46 4.75 0.32
N PRO A 87 17.56 5.51 0.65
CA PRO A 87 18.23 6.38 -0.33
C PRO A 87 18.78 5.67 -1.57
N LYS A 88 19.02 4.37 -1.47
CA LYS A 88 19.48 3.52 -2.59
C LYS A 88 18.37 2.68 -3.21
N PHE A 89 17.10 2.98 -2.89
CA PHE A 89 15.98 2.29 -3.51
C PHE A 89 16.03 2.46 -5.03
N GLN A 90 15.89 1.36 -5.74
CA GLN A 90 15.82 1.34 -7.21
C GLN A 90 14.58 0.55 -7.64
N LEU A 91 13.89 1.09 -8.62
CA LEU A 91 12.75 0.47 -9.25
C LEU A 91 13.22 -0.27 -10.50
N ASP A 92 12.75 -1.49 -10.69
CA ASP A 92 12.84 -2.13 -12.00
C ASP A 92 11.80 -1.52 -12.94
N GLU A 93 12.24 -0.61 -13.80
CA GLU A 93 11.35 0.13 -14.71
C GLU A 93 10.59 -0.78 -15.69
N ARG A 94 11.04 -2.03 -15.88
CA ARG A 94 10.35 -3.02 -16.71
C ARG A 94 8.95 -3.34 -16.21
N ILE A 95 8.67 -3.10 -14.92
CA ILE A 95 7.32 -3.29 -14.34
C ILE A 95 6.31 -2.25 -14.82
N LEU A 96 6.75 -1.05 -15.23
CA LEU A 96 5.85 0.07 -15.50
C LEU A 96 4.79 -0.24 -16.57
N PRO A 97 5.12 -0.77 -17.76
CA PRO A 97 4.11 -1.10 -18.76
C PRO A 97 3.12 -2.17 -18.28
N TYR A 98 3.59 -3.15 -17.52
CA TYR A 98 2.74 -4.19 -16.95
C TYR A 98 1.80 -3.65 -15.88
N SER A 99 2.29 -2.73 -15.04
CA SER A 99 1.44 -2.06 -14.03
C SER A 99 0.34 -1.23 -14.68
N VAL A 100 0.66 -0.51 -15.76
CA VAL A 100 -0.33 0.25 -16.54
C VAL A 100 -1.37 -0.68 -17.17
N GLU A 101 -0.94 -1.80 -17.75
CA GLU A 101 -1.85 -2.79 -18.33
C GLU A 101 -2.76 -3.42 -17.28
N ALA A 102 -2.21 -3.78 -16.12
CA ALA A 102 -3.00 -4.32 -15.01
C ALA A 102 -4.06 -3.34 -14.53
N LEU A 103 -3.70 -2.07 -14.32
CA LEU A 103 -4.64 -1.01 -13.94
C LEU A 103 -5.72 -0.81 -14.99
N TYR A 104 -5.36 -0.78 -16.27
CA TYR A 104 -6.33 -0.69 -17.37
C TYR A 104 -7.32 -1.86 -17.36
N LYS A 105 -6.83 -3.08 -17.18
CA LYS A 105 -7.67 -4.27 -17.09
C LYS A 105 -8.59 -4.24 -15.86
N MET A 106 -8.12 -3.75 -14.72
CA MET A 106 -8.97 -3.55 -13.53
C MET A 106 -10.13 -2.62 -13.85
N ILE A 107 -9.83 -1.45 -14.43
CA ILE A 107 -10.86 -0.45 -14.76
C ILE A 107 -11.88 -0.96 -15.77
N THR A 108 -11.46 -1.76 -16.74
CA THR A 108 -12.35 -2.29 -17.77
C THR A 108 -13.20 -3.48 -17.30
N LYS A 109 -12.94 -4.01 -16.12
CA LYS A 109 -13.72 -5.07 -15.47
C LYS A 109 -14.70 -4.55 -14.40
N LEU A 110 -14.64 -3.25 -14.07
CA LEU A 110 -15.62 -2.57 -13.21
C LEU A 110 -16.97 -2.40 -13.91
#